data_b1c998471c3368bb633b402b129f7e6d
#
_entry.id   b1c998471c3368bb633b402b129f7e6d
#
_cell.length_a   1.000
_cell.length_b   1.000
_cell.length_c   1.000
_cell.angle_alpha   90.00
_cell.angle_beta   90.00
_cell.angle_gamma   90.00
#
_symmetry.space_group_name_H-M   'P 1'
#
loop_
_entity.id
_entity.type
_entity.pdbx_description
1 polymer ?
#
loop_
_entity_poly.entity_id
_entity_poly.type
_entity_poly.pdbx_seq_one_letter_code
_entity_poly.pdbx_strand_id
1 'polypeptide(L)'
;YGGLASLAGVSLPGGEEGSRAQLGMQLMKSRAFIGDFVERRDMLPELMAVESWDAESGDIIFDPDDFEAATATWVRDVNFPKQPKPSLLEAHKEFMDILSVSEDKQTAYVTVSVDHHSPVVAAQWVNWLVEDVNAAVKAQDVVEAEKSIEYLKQQVANTSLADLQAMFFELIQSQTETVMLAEVRPEYVFKTIDPAVIPEEKSKPSRALICVLGTLLGGMLGVVVVLIRHYAQSELEV
;
A
#
# COMPACT_ATOMS: atom_id res chain seq x y z
N TYR A 1 -3.68 6.17 31.78
CA TYR A 1 -3.46 7.61 32.01
C TYR A 1 -3.21 8.41 30.71
N GLY A 2 -3.06 7.75 29.53
CA GLY A 2 -2.83 8.44 28.23
C GLY A 2 -4.03 9.25 27.72
N GLY A 3 -5.27 8.88 28.03
CA GLY A 3 -6.47 9.54 27.54
C GLY A 3 -6.76 10.93 28.12
N LEU A 4 -6.23 11.26 29.28
CA LEU A 4 -6.38 12.59 29.90
C LEU A 4 -5.28 13.56 29.49
N ALA A 5 -4.10 13.06 29.10
CA ALA A 5 -3.01 13.86 28.60
C ALA A 5 -3.30 14.43 27.19
N SER A 6 -3.99 13.68 26.34
CA SER A 6 -4.40 14.14 25.01
C SER A 6 -5.47 15.25 25.05
N LEU A 7 -6.34 15.25 26.07
CA LEU A 7 -7.31 16.31 26.30
C LEU A 7 -6.65 17.63 26.81
N ALA A 8 -5.48 17.53 27.40
CA ALA A 8 -4.70 18.67 27.90
C ALA A 8 -3.67 19.19 26.88
N GLY A 9 -3.65 18.68 25.63
CA GLY A 9 -2.71 19.09 24.61
C GLY A 9 -1.25 18.71 24.90
N VAL A 10 -1.02 17.77 25.81
CA VAL A 10 0.34 17.26 26.12
C VAL A 10 0.58 16.05 25.22
N SER A 11 1.20 16.27 24.08
CA SER A 11 1.71 15.21 23.22
C SER A 11 2.89 14.51 23.90
N LEU A 12 2.74 13.24 24.21
CA LEU A 12 3.86 12.42 24.69
C LEU A 12 4.87 12.23 23.55
N PRO A 13 6.18 12.36 23.78
CA PRO A 13 7.19 12.11 22.77
C PRO A 13 7.02 10.70 22.19
N GLY A 14 6.77 10.58 20.87
CA GLY A 14 6.53 9.31 20.15
C GLY A 14 5.07 8.98 19.86
N GLY A 15 4.08 9.67 20.44
CA GLY A 15 2.66 9.39 20.19
C GLY A 15 2.14 9.89 18.83
N GLU A 16 2.56 11.05 18.38
CA GLU A 16 2.11 11.64 17.12
C GLU A 16 2.78 11.02 15.90
N GLU A 17 4.08 10.76 15.95
CA GLU A 17 4.80 10.14 14.83
C GLU A 17 4.33 8.70 14.59
N GLY A 18 4.10 7.91 15.64
CA GLY A 18 3.54 6.57 15.52
C GLY A 18 2.11 6.58 14.95
N SER A 19 1.29 7.55 15.36
CA SER A 19 -0.07 7.72 14.83
C SER A 19 -0.07 8.12 13.35
N ARG A 20 0.84 9.00 12.92
CA ARG A 20 1.00 9.38 11.50
C ARG A 20 1.48 8.22 10.65
N ALA A 21 2.43 7.42 11.14
CA ALA A 21 2.90 6.23 10.43
C ALA A 21 1.76 5.20 10.24
N GLN A 22 0.94 4.96 11.26
CA GLN A 22 -0.24 4.12 11.16
C GLN A 22 -1.26 4.67 10.16
N LEU A 23 -1.52 5.99 10.19
CA LEU A 23 -2.39 6.65 9.21
C LEU A 23 -1.84 6.46 7.79
N GLY A 24 -0.55 6.67 7.57
CA GLY A 24 0.10 6.46 6.28
C GLY A 24 -0.05 5.02 5.78
N MET A 25 0.17 4.02 6.64
CA MET A 25 -0.04 2.60 6.28
C MET A 25 -1.51 2.29 5.93
N GLN A 26 -2.48 2.88 6.63
CA GLN A 26 -3.89 2.71 6.30
C GLN A 26 -4.27 3.42 5.01
N LEU A 27 -3.68 4.59 4.76
CA LEU A 27 -3.88 5.36 3.54
C LEU A 27 -3.40 4.56 2.32
N MET A 28 -2.20 3.93 2.38
CA MET A 28 -1.67 3.03 1.33
C MET A 28 -2.63 1.91 0.95
N LYS A 29 -3.53 1.51 1.84
CA LYS A 29 -4.51 0.43 1.62
C LYS A 29 -5.89 0.95 1.27
N SER A 30 -6.11 2.26 1.32
CA SER A 30 -7.42 2.84 1.08
C SER A 30 -7.79 2.86 -0.40
N ARG A 31 -9.08 2.61 -0.69
CA ARG A 31 -9.60 2.61 -2.08
C ARG A 31 -9.45 3.95 -2.77
N ALA A 32 -9.67 5.04 -2.03
CA ALA A 32 -9.58 6.38 -2.59
C ALA A 32 -8.14 6.71 -3.00
N PHE A 33 -7.18 6.43 -2.12
CA PHE A 33 -5.77 6.70 -2.39
C PHE A 33 -5.22 5.83 -3.52
N ILE A 34 -5.47 4.50 -3.49
CA ILE A 34 -5.00 3.60 -4.55
C ILE A 34 -5.65 3.93 -5.89
N GLY A 35 -6.95 4.27 -5.91
CA GLY A 35 -7.62 4.68 -7.14
C GLY A 35 -6.99 5.92 -7.76
N ASP A 36 -6.75 6.96 -6.96
CA ASP A 36 -6.07 8.19 -7.37
C ASP A 36 -4.61 7.94 -7.79
N PHE A 37 -3.89 7.07 -7.06
CA PHE A 37 -2.53 6.67 -7.37
C PHE A 37 -2.43 5.98 -8.74
N VAL A 38 -3.28 4.98 -9.00
CA VAL A 38 -3.33 4.24 -10.27
C VAL A 38 -3.69 5.16 -11.43
N GLU A 39 -4.65 6.08 -11.23
CA GLU A 39 -5.10 7.01 -12.27
C GLU A 39 -4.04 8.08 -12.57
N ARG A 40 -3.44 8.71 -11.56
CA ARG A 40 -2.42 9.76 -11.74
C ARG A 40 -1.14 9.24 -12.38
N ARG A 41 -0.76 8.01 -12.09
CA ARG A 41 0.46 7.39 -12.59
C ARG A 41 0.22 6.56 -13.86
N ASP A 42 -1.03 6.53 -14.38
CA ASP A 42 -1.45 5.76 -15.58
C ASP A 42 -1.05 4.29 -15.54
N MET A 43 -1.17 3.67 -14.35
CA MET A 43 -0.67 2.32 -14.07
C MET A 43 -1.63 1.21 -14.50
N LEU A 44 -2.84 1.56 -14.94
CA LEU A 44 -3.92 0.59 -15.14
C LEU A 44 -3.55 -0.55 -16.11
N PRO A 45 -2.91 -0.32 -17.27
CA PRO A 45 -2.49 -1.41 -18.16
C PRO A 45 -1.44 -2.32 -17.52
N GLU A 46 -0.42 -1.72 -16.89
CA GLU A 46 0.65 -2.46 -16.23
C GLU A 46 0.17 -3.25 -14.99
N LEU A 47 -0.92 -2.81 -14.36
CA LEU A 47 -1.51 -3.50 -13.21
C LEU A 47 -2.42 -4.65 -13.62
N MET A 48 -3.20 -4.48 -14.69
CA MET A 48 -4.38 -5.32 -14.98
C MET A 48 -4.20 -6.24 -16.16
N ALA A 49 -3.24 -5.99 -17.06
CA ALA A 49 -3.14 -6.67 -18.35
C ALA A 49 -1.74 -7.21 -18.67
N VAL A 50 -0.88 -7.37 -17.69
CA VAL A 50 0.47 -7.92 -17.93
C VAL A 50 0.42 -9.44 -17.96
N GLU A 51 0.80 -10.04 -19.09
CA GLU A 51 1.01 -11.47 -19.24
C GLU A 51 2.41 -11.88 -18.75
N SER A 52 3.45 -11.15 -19.20
CA SER A 52 4.83 -11.46 -18.88
C SER A 52 5.76 -10.24 -19.01
N TRP A 53 7.00 -10.43 -18.63
CA TRP A 53 8.08 -9.45 -18.79
C TRP A 53 9.27 -10.11 -19.46
N ASP A 54 9.81 -9.46 -20.49
CA ASP A 54 11.02 -9.89 -21.17
C ASP A 54 12.26 -9.28 -20.49
N ALA A 55 13.11 -10.13 -19.95
CA ALA A 55 14.33 -9.71 -19.25
C ALA A 55 15.44 -9.20 -20.20
N GLU A 56 15.40 -9.56 -21.49
CA GLU A 56 16.43 -9.14 -22.46
C GLU A 56 16.14 -7.74 -23.01
N SER A 57 14.88 -7.48 -23.39
CA SER A 57 14.46 -6.17 -23.90
C SER A 57 14.06 -5.20 -22.79
N GLY A 58 13.62 -5.73 -21.63
CA GLY A 58 13.02 -4.94 -20.54
C GLY A 58 11.57 -4.58 -20.78
N ASP A 59 10.94 -5.11 -21.85
CA ASP A 59 9.59 -4.77 -22.24
C ASP A 59 8.54 -5.57 -21.45
N ILE A 60 7.39 -4.94 -21.23
CA ILE A 60 6.19 -5.58 -20.69
C ILE A 60 5.39 -6.14 -21.86
N ILE A 61 5.04 -7.41 -21.76
CA ILE A 61 4.16 -8.09 -22.70
C ILE A 61 2.77 -8.11 -22.09
N PHE A 62 1.84 -7.44 -22.77
CA PHE A 62 0.44 -7.39 -22.37
C PHE A 62 -0.32 -8.58 -22.93
N ASP A 63 -1.34 -9.05 -22.19
CA ASP A 63 -2.28 -10.05 -22.65
C ASP A 63 -3.16 -9.43 -23.76
N PRO A 64 -3.08 -9.94 -25.01
CA PRO A 64 -3.85 -9.42 -26.13
C PRO A 64 -5.37 -9.64 -25.99
N ASP A 65 -5.80 -10.57 -25.14
CA ASP A 65 -7.22 -10.80 -24.84
C ASP A 65 -7.79 -9.74 -23.86
N ASP A 66 -6.91 -9.05 -23.12
CA ASP A 66 -7.29 -8.01 -22.17
C ASP A 66 -7.01 -6.59 -22.70
N PHE A 67 -5.86 -6.38 -23.34
CA PHE A 67 -5.39 -5.04 -23.72
C PHE A 67 -4.61 -5.04 -25.02
N GLU A 68 -5.07 -4.28 -26.01
CA GLU A 68 -4.36 -4.05 -27.27
C GLU A 68 -3.35 -2.91 -27.10
N ALA A 69 -2.06 -3.24 -26.94
CA ALA A 69 -1.02 -2.27 -26.67
C ALA A 69 -0.81 -1.26 -27.80
N ALA A 70 -1.01 -1.67 -29.09
CA ALA A 70 -0.82 -0.79 -30.24
C ALA A 70 -1.81 0.37 -30.31
N THR A 71 -3.03 0.16 -29.83
CA THR A 71 -4.13 1.14 -29.83
C THR A 71 -4.44 1.68 -28.44
N ALA A 72 -3.76 1.17 -27.40
CA ALA A 72 -4.03 1.43 -25.98
C ALA A 72 -5.51 1.20 -25.62
N THR A 73 -6.11 0.14 -26.16
CA THR A 73 -7.54 -0.16 -26.03
C THR A 73 -7.77 -1.42 -25.20
N TRP A 74 -8.74 -1.35 -24.27
CA TRP A 74 -9.20 -2.49 -23.48
C TRP A 74 -10.18 -3.33 -24.30
N VAL A 75 -9.88 -4.64 -24.45
CA VAL A 75 -10.66 -5.58 -25.27
C VAL A 75 -11.26 -6.73 -24.47
N ARG A 76 -11.13 -6.71 -23.13
CA ARG A 76 -11.63 -7.75 -22.22
C ARG A 76 -13.08 -8.14 -22.50
N ASP A 77 -13.35 -9.45 -22.59
CA ASP A 77 -14.72 -9.99 -22.61
C ASP A 77 -15.23 -10.21 -21.19
N VAL A 78 -16.04 -9.30 -20.69
CA VAL A 78 -16.53 -9.30 -19.31
C VAL A 78 -18.04 -9.13 -19.25
N ASN A 79 -18.68 -9.80 -18.27
CA ASN A 79 -20.12 -9.69 -18.06
C ASN A 79 -20.48 -8.46 -17.22
N PHE A 80 -21.66 -7.87 -17.50
CA PHE A 80 -22.23 -6.82 -16.66
C PHE A 80 -22.24 -7.25 -15.19
N PRO A 81 -21.86 -6.37 -14.23
CA PRO A 81 -21.67 -4.91 -14.35
C PRO A 81 -20.25 -4.45 -14.74
N LYS A 82 -19.31 -5.36 -15.01
CA LYS A 82 -17.96 -4.99 -15.43
C LYS A 82 -17.95 -4.40 -16.83
N GLN A 83 -16.92 -3.61 -17.11
CA GLN A 83 -16.68 -3.02 -18.43
C GLN A 83 -15.33 -3.51 -18.98
N PRO A 84 -15.10 -3.45 -20.31
CA PRO A 84 -13.80 -3.79 -20.87
C PRO A 84 -12.64 -3.05 -20.20
N LYS A 85 -12.76 -1.73 -20.01
CA LYS A 85 -11.80 -0.98 -19.19
C LYS A 85 -12.03 -1.28 -17.71
N PRO A 86 -11.01 -1.77 -16.96
CA PRO A 86 -11.12 -2.02 -15.54
C PRO A 86 -11.54 -0.78 -14.75
N SER A 87 -12.41 -0.97 -13.77
CA SER A 87 -12.77 0.08 -12.84
C SER A 87 -11.66 0.29 -11.79
N LEU A 88 -11.64 1.47 -11.16
CA LEU A 88 -10.72 1.72 -10.05
C LEU A 88 -10.95 0.78 -8.85
N LEU A 89 -12.14 0.20 -8.73
CA LEU A 89 -12.43 -0.81 -7.72
C LEU A 89 -11.76 -2.15 -8.03
N GLU A 90 -11.74 -2.56 -9.32
CA GLU A 90 -11.00 -3.74 -9.77
C GLU A 90 -9.50 -3.50 -9.61
N ALA A 91 -9.00 -2.33 -10.02
CA ALA A 91 -7.61 -1.93 -9.85
C ALA A 91 -7.16 -1.94 -8.37
N HIS A 92 -7.98 -1.40 -7.47
CA HIS A 92 -7.68 -1.46 -6.03
C HIS A 92 -7.55 -2.91 -5.55
N LYS A 93 -8.47 -3.79 -5.94
CA LYS A 93 -8.42 -5.20 -5.53
C LYS A 93 -7.13 -5.86 -6.01
N GLU A 94 -6.80 -5.71 -7.28
CA GLU A 94 -5.57 -6.27 -7.87
C GLU A 94 -4.32 -5.71 -7.21
N PHE A 95 -4.28 -4.40 -6.98
CA PHE A 95 -3.15 -3.76 -6.30
C PHE A 95 -2.97 -4.27 -4.87
N MET A 96 -4.07 -4.53 -4.15
CA MET A 96 -4.01 -5.10 -2.79
C MET A 96 -3.51 -6.54 -2.75
N ASP A 97 -3.69 -7.31 -3.82
CA ASP A 97 -3.19 -8.69 -3.93
C ASP A 97 -1.66 -8.73 -4.15
N ILE A 98 -1.08 -7.67 -4.69
CA ILE A 98 0.36 -7.54 -4.94
C ILE A 98 1.10 -6.64 -3.94
N LEU A 99 0.39 -5.78 -3.18
CA LEU A 99 0.96 -4.87 -2.18
C LEU A 99 1.10 -5.57 -0.83
N SER A 100 2.29 -5.50 -0.25
CA SER A 100 2.54 -5.87 1.15
C SER A 100 3.07 -4.68 1.93
N VAL A 101 2.37 -4.32 3.01
CA VAL A 101 2.79 -3.27 3.97
C VAL A 101 2.77 -3.88 5.35
N SER A 102 3.91 -3.96 6.00
CA SER A 102 4.10 -4.53 7.32
C SER A 102 4.95 -3.64 8.21
N GLU A 103 4.65 -3.65 9.50
CA GLU A 103 5.41 -2.96 10.54
C GLU A 103 6.07 -3.98 11.46
N ASP A 104 7.37 -3.84 11.68
CA ASP A 104 8.08 -4.59 12.69
C ASP A 104 7.79 -3.98 14.07
N LYS A 105 7.16 -4.75 14.96
CA LYS A 105 6.74 -4.29 16.30
C LYS A 105 7.89 -3.98 17.24
N GLN A 106 9.11 -4.47 16.98
CA GLN A 106 10.27 -4.23 17.83
C GLN A 106 11.02 -2.97 17.43
N THR A 107 11.14 -2.74 16.12
CA THR A 107 11.91 -1.63 15.55
C THR A 107 11.04 -0.47 15.10
N ALA A 108 9.71 -0.69 14.97
CA ALA A 108 8.74 0.23 14.36
C ALA A 108 9.08 0.58 12.89
N TYR A 109 9.92 -0.21 12.22
CA TYR A 109 10.20 -0.02 10.80
C TYR A 109 9.05 -0.54 9.95
N VAL A 110 8.67 0.25 8.96
CA VAL A 110 7.66 -0.12 7.98
C VAL A 110 8.35 -0.63 6.72
N THR A 111 7.99 -1.86 6.32
CA THR A 111 8.44 -2.47 5.08
C THR A 111 7.30 -2.43 4.07
N VAL A 112 7.57 -1.88 2.90
CA VAL A 112 6.63 -1.83 1.77
C VAL A 112 7.21 -2.61 0.62
N SER A 113 6.45 -3.52 0.04
CA SER A 113 6.84 -4.29 -1.15
C SER A 113 5.68 -4.46 -2.11
N VAL A 114 6.00 -4.53 -3.39
CA VAL A 114 5.05 -4.79 -4.48
C VAL A 114 5.58 -5.95 -5.30
N ASP A 115 4.73 -6.94 -5.56
CA ASP A 115 5.02 -8.06 -6.45
C ASP A 115 4.55 -7.72 -7.86
N HIS A 116 5.44 -7.66 -8.83
CA HIS A 116 5.11 -7.39 -10.23
C HIS A 116 5.94 -8.25 -11.19
N HIS A 117 5.44 -8.51 -12.41
CA HIS A 117 6.18 -9.27 -13.41
C HIS A 117 7.51 -8.60 -13.77
N SER A 118 7.51 -7.27 -13.93
CA SER A 118 8.71 -6.47 -14.15
C SER A 118 9.30 -5.99 -12.81
N PRO A 119 10.57 -6.32 -12.51
CA PRO A 119 11.23 -5.86 -11.29
C PRO A 119 11.49 -4.34 -11.30
N VAL A 120 11.61 -3.75 -12.49
CA VAL A 120 11.76 -2.29 -12.66
C VAL A 120 10.50 -1.56 -12.24
N VAL A 121 9.35 -2.03 -12.73
CA VAL A 121 8.03 -1.48 -12.37
C VAL A 121 7.75 -1.67 -10.89
N ALA A 122 8.04 -2.85 -10.32
CA ALA A 122 7.87 -3.10 -8.89
C ALA A 122 8.63 -2.08 -8.03
N ALA A 123 9.92 -1.86 -8.31
CA ALA A 123 10.74 -0.89 -7.58
C ALA A 123 10.23 0.55 -7.75
N GLN A 124 9.81 0.91 -8.96
CA GLN A 124 9.28 2.24 -9.27
C GLN A 124 7.97 2.50 -8.51
N TRP A 125 7.06 1.53 -8.48
CA TRP A 125 5.77 1.67 -7.80
C TRP A 125 5.91 1.81 -6.29
N VAL A 126 6.85 1.09 -5.67
CA VAL A 126 7.13 1.24 -4.23
C VAL A 126 7.64 2.65 -3.93
N ASN A 127 8.59 3.17 -4.73
CA ASN A 127 9.12 4.51 -4.54
C ASN A 127 8.03 5.58 -4.72
N TRP A 128 7.21 5.47 -5.76
CA TRP A 128 6.08 6.37 -6.00
C TRP A 128 5.03 6.29 -4.89
N LEU A 129 4.74 5.08 -4.39
CA LEU A 129 3.76 4.89 -3.32
C LEU A 129 4.19 5.62 -2.04
N VAL A 130 5.46 5.52 -1.65
CA VAL A 130 6.02 6.20 -0.48
C VAL A 130 6.01 7.73 -0.67
N GLU A 131 6.40 8.20 -1.86
CA GLU A 131 6.36 9.62 -2.22
C GLU A 131 4.93 10.18 -2.12
N ASP A 132 3.97 9.50 -2.75
CA ASP A 132 2.59 9.95 -2.84
C ASP A 132 1.88 9.91 -1.48
N VAL A 133 2.18 8.92 -0.62
CA VAL A 133 1.65 8.89 0.75
C VAL A 133 2.20 10.04 1.59
N ASN A 134 3.51 10.30 1.51
CA ASN A 134 4.11 11.45 2.19
C ASN A 134 3.46 12.76 1.75
N ALA A 135 3.24 12.94 0.44
CA ALA A 135 2.59 14.11 -0.12
C ALA A 135 1.12 14.23 0.32
N ALA A 136 0.38 13.13 0.32
CA ALA A 136 -1.04 13.11 0.67
C ALA A 136 -1.29 13.46 2.15
N VAL A 137 -0.54 12.84 3.07
CA VAL A 137 -0.68 13.14 4.51
C VAL A 137 -0.20 14.56 4.82
N LYS A 138 0.93 14.97 4.23
CA LYS A 138 1.41 16.35 4.32
C LYS A 138 0.33 17.37 3.91
N ALA A 139 -0.27 17.17 2.75
CA ALA A 139 -1.31 18.06 2.23
C ALA A 139 -2.55 18.08 3.14
N GLN A 140 -2.93 16.95 3.71
CA GLN A 140 -4.05 16.85 4.64
C GLN A 140 -3.75 17.64 5.93
N ASP A 141 -2.58 17.42 6.55
CA ASP A 141 -2.19 18.10 7.80
C ASP A 141 -2.08 19.61 7.61
N VAL A 142 -1.52 20.08 6.47
CA VAL A 142 -1.44 21.51 6.14
C VAL A 142 -2.83 22.13 6.03
N VAL A 143 -3.74 21.51 5.28
CA VAL A 143 -5.12 21.99 5.11
C VAL A 143 -5.86 22.03 6.45
N GLU A 144 -5.67 21.06 7.32
CA GLU A 144 -6.28 21.02 8.65
C GLU A 144 -5.72 22.11 9.56
N ALA A 145 -4.39 22.29 9.57
CA ALA A 145 -3.73 23.32 10.34
C ALA A 145 -4.13 24.75 9.88
N GLU A 146 -4.21 24.99 8.57
CA GLU A 146 -4.65 26.28 8.03
C GLU A 146 -6.11 26.63 8.42
N LYS A 147 -7.02 25.64 8.32
CA LYS A 147 -8.41 25.81 8.77
C LYS A 147 -8.49 26.09 10.27
N SER A 148 -7.67 25.41 11.08
CA SER A 148 -7.59 25.64 12.52
C SER A 148 -7.08 27.03 12.84
N ILE A 149 -6.04 27.50 12.16
CA ILE A 149 -5.49 28.86 12.30
C ILE A 149 -6.56 29.90 11.96
N GLU A 150 -7.28 29.74 10.86
CA GLU A 150 -8.33 30.68 10.45
C GLU A 150 -9.46 30.74 11.48
N TYR A 151 -9.92 29.59 11.97
CA TYR A 151 -10.92 29.52 13.03
C TYR A 151 -10.44 30.20 14.32
N LEU A 152 -9.22 29.91 14.77
CA LEU A 152 -8.65 30.50 15.98
C LEU A 152 -8.48 32.01 15.86
N LYS A 153 -8.06 32.56 14.71
CA LYS A 153 -8.00 34.02 14.45
C LYS A 153 -9.36 34.68 14.62
N GLN A 154 -10.43 34.03 14.15
CA GLN A 154 -11.79 34.54 14.35
C GLN A 154 -12.19 34.54 15.84
N GLN A 155 -11.79 33.50 16.60
CA GLN A 155 -12.05 33.48 18.05
C GLN A 155 -11.28 34.53 18.83
N VAL A 156 -10.02 34.81 18.45
CA VAL A 156 -9.24 35.93 19.02
C VAL A 156 -9.94 37.26 18.80
N ALA A 157 -10.46 37.51 17.59
CA ALA A 157 -11.17 38.75 17.27
C ALA A 157 -12.49 38.89 18.04
N ASN A 158 -13.16 37.80 18.41
CA ASN A 158 -14.45 37.77 19.04
C ASN A 158 -14.40 37.71 20.60
N THR A 159 -13.21 37.52 21.19
CA THR A 159 -13.04 37.47 22.64
C THR A 159 -12.34 38.69 23.18
N SER A 160 -12.80 39.18 24.33
CA SER A 160 -12.17 40.33 25.06
C SER A 160 -11.37 39.90 26.30
N LEU A 161 -11.34 38.57 26.58
CA LEU A 161 -10.61 38.03 27.73
C LEU A 161 -9.15 37.76 27.35
N ALA A 162 -8.24 38.49 27.99
CA ALA A 162 -6.81 38.41 27.68
C ALA A 162 -6.22 37.01 27.83
N ASP A 163 -6.63 36.25 28.84
CA ASP A 163 -6.15 34.90 29.09
C ASP A 163 -6.57 33.91 27.97
N LEU A 164 -7.79 34.07 27.46
CA LEU A 164 -8.28 33.26 26.33
C LEU A 164 -7.57 33.63 25.02
N GLN A 165 -7.31 34.94 24.81
CA GLN A 165 -6.53 35.38 23.65
C GLN A 165 -5.12 34.78 23.67
N ALA A 166 -4.44 34.79 24.82
CA ALA A 166 -3.12 34.20 24.98
C ALA A 166 -3.13 32.70 24.63
N MET A 167 -4.12 31.95 25.13
CA MET A 167 -4.28 30.52 24.81
C MET A 167 -4.52 30.29 23.30
N PHE A 168 -5.35 31.11 22.65
CA PHE A 168 -5.58 31.00 21.21
C PHE A 168 -4.31 31.31 20.40
N PHE A 169 -3.48 32.26 20.83
CA PHE A 169 -2.20 32.54 20.18
C PHE A 169 -1.21 31.37 20.32
N GLU A 170 -1.17 30.71 21.48
CA GLU A 170 -0.36 29.49 21.64
C GLU A 170 -0.82 28.35 20.70
N LEU A 171 -2.13 28.17 20.55
CA LEU A 171 -2.67 27.18 19.60
C LEU A 171 -2.36 27.56 18.15
N ILE A 172 -2.48 28.84 17.77
CA ILE A 172 -2.10 29.32 16.43
C ILE A 172 -0.62 29.07 16.18
N GLN A 173 0.23 29.34 17.17
CA GLN A 173 1.67 29.05 17.06
C GLN A 173 1.93 27.58 16.80
N SER A 174 1.31 26.67 17.54
CA SER A 174 1.44 25.23 17.35
C SER A 174 1.00 24.77 15.96
N GLN A 175 -0.15 25.28 15.47
CA GLN A 175 -0.62 24.95 14.12
C GLN A 175 0.30 25.55 13.03
N THR A 176 0.84 26.74 13.26
CA THR A 176 1.80 27.38 12.34
C THR A 176 3.09 26.55 12.27
N GLU A 177 3.55 26.02 13.39
CA GLU A 177 4.71 25.12 13.44
C GLU A 177 4.46 23.84 12.62
N THR A 178 3.26 23.26 12.69
CA THR A 178 2.87 22.11 11.85
C THR A 178 2.99 22.44 10.37
N VAL A 179 2.47 23.59 9.91
CA VAL A 179 2.58 24.05 8.52
C VAL A 179 4.05 24.24 8.13
N MET A 180 4.84 24.93 8.96
CA MET A 180 6.26 25.17 8.68
C MET A 180 7.07 23.87 8.59
N LEU A 181 6.84 22.92 9.49
CA LEU A 181 7.51 21.62 9.46
C LEU A 181 7.12 20.81 8.21
N ALA A 182 5.86 20.87 7.81
CA ALA A 182 5.37 20.24 6.60
C ALA A 182 6.09 20.80 5.35
N GLU A 183 6.29 22.12 5.26
CA GLU A 183 6.98 22.75 4.13
C GLU A 183 8.45 22.32 4.00
N VAL A 184 9.14 22.16 5.13
CA VAL A 184 10.59 21.90 5.16
C VAL A 184 10.90 20.39 5.00
N ARG A 185 9.96 19.50 5.35
CA ARG A 185 10.19 18.04 5.32
C ARG A 185 9.58 17.40 4.08
N PRO A 186 10.39 16.97 3.08
CA PRO A 186 9.88 16.19 1.94
C PRO A 186 9.38 14.80 2.38
N GLU A 187 10.11 14.14 3.28
CA GLU A 187 9.75 12.86 3.91
C GLU A 187 8.95 13.11 5.19
N TYR A 188 7.64 13.33 5.04
CA TYR A 188 6.78 13.84 6.11
C TYR A 188 6.33 12.76 7.09
N VAL A 189 5.90 11.60 6.59
CA VAL A 189 5.41 10.44 7.37
C VAL A 189 6.45 9.35 7.46
N PHE A 190 6.94 8.94 6.29
CA PHE A 190 7.93 7.88 6.17
C PHE A 190 9.24 8.46 5.69
N LYS A 191 10.28 8.24 6.51
CA LYS A 191 11.66 8.49 6.10
C LYS A 191 12.22 7.23 5.48
N THR A 192 12.63 7.30 4.23
CA THR A 192 13.21 6.18 3.51
C THR A 192 14.60 5.87 4.07
N ILE A 193 14.74 4.68 4.66
CA ILE A 193 16.03 4.19 5.16
C ILE A 193 16.73 3.41 4.06
N ASP A 194 15.99 2.54 3.37
CA ASP A 194 16.45 1.73 2.26
C ASP A 194 15.44 1.86 1.10
N PRO A 195 15.79 2.55 0.01
CA PRO A 195 14.89 2.72 -1.12
C PRO A 195 14.68 1.39 -1.86
N ALA A 196 13.54 1.26 -2.53
CA ALA A 196 13.28 0.10 -3.35
C ALA A 196 14.31 0.00 -4.47
N VAL A 197 14.93 -1.17 -4.57
CA VAL A 197 15.92 -1.52 -5.59
C VAL A 197 15.35 -2.59 -6.52
N ILE A 198 15.88 -2.65 -7.74
CA ILE A 198 15.51 -3.68 -8.70
C ILE A 198 16.09 -5.02 -8.19
N PRO A 199 15.25 -6.04 -7.87
CA PRO A 199 15.74 -7.31 -7.38
C PRO A 199 16.46 -8.10 -8.46
N GLU A 200 17.58 -8.72 -8.08
CA GLU A 200 18.36 -9.61 -8.97
C GLU A 200 17.73 -11.02 -9.07
N GLU A 201 16.95 -11.43 -8.07
CA GLU A 201 16.34 -12.75 -7.98
C GLU A 201 14.80 -12.68 -7.97
N LYS A 202 14.17 -13.70 -8.55
CA LYS A 202 12.70 -13.82 -8.56
C LYS A 202 12.17 -14.18 -7.18
N SER A 203 11.18 -13.44 -6.69
CA SER A 203 10.48 -13.72 -5.42
C SER A 203 9.49 -14.88 -5.52
N LYS A 204 8.82 -15.03 -6.65
CA LYS A 204 7.79 -16.05 -6.90
C LYS A 204 7.94 -16.71 -8.28
N PRO A 205 7.51 -17.96 -8.44
CA PRO A 205 7.12 -18.93 -7.41
C PRO A 205 8.34 -19.50 -6.66
N SER A 206 8.20 -19.81 -5.36
CA SER A 206 9.27 -20.44 -4.58
C SER A 206 9.42 -21.93 -4.99
N ARG A 207 10.43 -22.20 -5.82
CA ARG A 207 10.69 -23.55 -6.38
C ARG A 207 10.84 -24.61 -5.28
N ALA A 208 11.47 -24.25 -4.16
CA ALA A 208 11.62 -25.14 -3.01
C ALA A 208 10.26 -25.56 -2.41
N LEU A 209 9.32 -24.63 -2.25
CA LEU A 209 7.99 -24.92 -1.73
C LEU A 209 7.20 -25.85 -2.66
N ILE A 210 7.30 -25.65 -3.98
CA ILE A 210 6.65 -26.50 -4.99
C ILE A 210 7.21 -27.93 -4.91
N CYS A 211 8.53 -28.10 -4.78
CA CYS A 211 9.15 -29.39 -4.63
C CYS A 211 8.73 -30.12 -3.35
N VAL A 212 8.67 -29.41 -2.22
CA VAL A 212 8.24 -29.98 -0.93
C VAL A 212 6.77 -30.42 -0.99
N LEU A 213 5.88 -29.53 -1.48
CA LEU A 213 4.46 -29.87 -1.62
C LEU A 213 4.23 -31.01 -2.63
N GLY A 214 4.94 -31.00 -3.76
CA GLY A 214 4.86 -32.08 -4.75
C GLY A 214 5.30 -33.43 -4.19
N THR A 215 6.38 -33.44 -3.40
CA THR A 215 6.88 -34.65 -2.75
C THR A 215 5.91 -35.19 -1.69
N LEU A 216 5.33 -34.30 -0.87
CA LEU A 216 4.33 -34.68 0.14
C LEU A 216 3.05 -35.23 -0.51
N LEU A 217 2.52 -34.54 -1.52
CA LEU A 217 1.33 -35.01 -2.24
C LEU A 217 1.58 -36.32 -2.97
N GLY A 218 2.72 -36.47 -3.66
CA GLY A 218 3.12 -37.68 -4.34
C GLY A 218 3.30 -38.86 -3.37
N GLY A 219 3.93 -38.63 -2.22
CA GLY A 219 4.07 -39.63 -1.17
C GLY A 219 2.73 -40.09 -0.60
N MET A 220 1.83 -39.11 -0.32
CA MET A 220 0.49 -39.42 0.20
C MET A 220 -0.35 -40.22 -0.80
N LEU A 221 -0.33 -39.86 -2.08
CA LEU A 221 -0.98 -40.60 -3.15
C LEU A 221 -0.39 -42.00 -3.30
N GLY A 222 0.95 -42.16 -3.21
CA GLY A 222 1.63 -43.45 -3.24
C GLY A 222 1.16 -44.37 -2.12
N VAL A 223 1.05 -43.90 -0.90
CA VAL A 223 0.52 -44.66 0.24
C VAL A 223 -0.91 -45.10 -0.01
N VAL A 224 -1.79 -44.21 -0.50
CA VAL A 224 -3.18 -44.55 -0.83
C VAL A 224 -3.27 -45.63 -1.89
N VAL A 225 -2.48 -45.52 -2.95
CA VAL A 225 -2.43 -46.54 -4.01
C VAL A 225 -1.97 -47.94 -3.47
N VAL A 226 -0.94 -47.93 -2.64
CA VAL A 226 -0.45 -49.18 -2.00
C VAL A 226 -1.52 -49.79 -1.10
N LEU A 227 -2.21 -48.98 -0.30
CA LEU A 227 -3.30 -49.47 0.56
C LEU A 227 -4.45 -50.06 -0.26
N ILE A 228 -4.89 -49.37 -1.31
CA ILE A 228 -5.96 -49.86 -2.20
C ILE A 228 -5.54 -51.21 -2.84
N ARG A 229 -4.32 -51.29 -3.36
CA ARG A 229 -3.82 -52.55 -3.93
C ARG A 229 -3.75 -53.68 -2.89
N HIS A 230 -3.30 -53.39 -1.68
CA HIS A 230 -3.21 -54.36 -0.61
C HIS A 230 -4.60 -54.92 -0.23
N TYR A 231 -5.58 -54.02 -0.02
CA TYR A 231 -6.96 -54.45 0.30
C TYR A 231 -7.65 -55.18 -0.86
N ALA A 232 -7.46 -54.73 -2.11
CA ALA A 232 -8.02 -55.40 -3.28
C ALA A 232 -7.43 -56.82 -3.52
N GLN A 233 -6.17 -57.04 -3.13
CA GLN A 233 -5.54 -58.35 -3.24
C GLN A 233 -5.97 -59.28 -2.09
N SER A 234 -6.21 -58.77 -0.89
CA SER A 234 -6.66 -59.60 0.24
C SER A 234 -8.09 -60.15 0.09
N GLU A 235 -8.93 -59.52 -0.74
CA GLU A 235 -10.27 -60.06 -1.06
C GLU A 235 -10.27 -61.18 -2.14
N LEU A 236 -9.16 -61.35 -2.85
CA LEU A 236 -9.03 -62.41 -3.89
C LEU A 236 -8.44 -63.73 -3.36
N GLU A 237 -7.99 -63.73 -2.11
CA GLU A 237 -7.41 -64.93 -1.46
C GLU A 237 -8.39 -65.64 -0.48
N VAL A 238 -9.65 -65.23 -0.39
CA VAL A 238 -10.74 -65.85 0.36
C VAL A 238 -11.73 -66.49 -0.62
#